data_cb0e1555268fe56e295aaa50ac315a35
#
_entry.id   cb0e1555268fe56e295aaa50ac315a35
#
_cell.length_a   1.000
_cell.length_b   1.000
_cell.length_c   1.000
_cell.angle_alpha   90.00
_cell.angle_beta   90.00
_cell.angle_gamma   90.00
#
_symmetry.space_group_name_H-M   'P 1'
#
loop_
_entity.id
_entity.type
_entity.pdbx_description
1 polymer ?
#
loop_
_entity_poly.entity_id
_entity_poly.type
_entity_poly.pdbx_seq_one_letter_code
_entity_poly.pdbx_strand_id
1 'polypeptide(L)'
;MTGRRIDNPDNITNAPVVLPGDYWKDKAGHWYVAAPVPPDDDGFLLIADVSTWTVSEHEDGTITVSPSIFWGSSGYPNSPREWAAKHTWHGWLEHGVWREA
;
A
#
# COMPACT_ATOMS: atom_id res chain seq x y z
N MET A 1 -7.39 0.55 11.00
CA MET A 1 -6.96 1.84 10.42
C MET A 1 -7.74 2.10 9.13
N THR A 2 -8.29 3.27 8.99
CA THR A 2 -8.94 3.67 7.74
C THR A 2 -7.89 4.15 6.75
N GLY A 3 -7.85 3.55 5.57
CA GLY A 3 -7.01 4.01 4.47
C GLY A 3 -7.60 5.24 3.79
N ARG A 4 -6.82 5.81 2.88
CA ARG A 4 -7.24 7.00 2.13
C ARG A 4 -6.96 6.78 0.66
N ARG A 5 -8.00 6.93 -0.18
CA ARG A 5 -7.79 6.95 -1.62
C ARG A 5 -7.20 8.29 -2.03
N ILE A 6 -6.10 8.27 -2.77
CA ILE A 6 -5.46 9.47 -3.27
C ILE A 6 -5.48 9.50 -4.79
N ASP A 7 -5.38 10.69 -5.36
CA ASP A 7 -5.21 10.90 -6.78
C ASP A 7 -3.70 10.94 -7.07
N ASN A 8 -3.19 9.88 -7.67
CA ASN A 8 -1.76 9.71 -7.89
C ASN A 8 -1.47 9.02 -9.22
N PRO A 9 -1.84 9.67 -10.35
CA PRO A 9 -1.73 9.03 -11.67
C PRO A 9 -0.29 8.77 -12.09
N ASP A 10 0.67 9.53 -11.57
CA ASP A 10 2.09 9.39 -11.90
C ASP A 10 2.84 8.47 -10.95
N ASN A 11 2.11 7.85 -10.01
CA ASN A 11 2.64 6.84 -9.11
C ASN A 11 3.86 7.32 -8.29
N ILE A 12 3.70 8.46 -7.65
CA ILE A 12 4.71 8.97 -6.71
C ILE A 12 4.65 8.11 -5.44
N THR A 13 5.78 7.61 -4.97
CA THR A 13 5.81 6.53 -3.98
C THR A 13 6.43 6.88 -2.63
N ASN A 14 6.63 8.16 -2.35
CA ASN A 14 7.22 8.57 -1.06
C ASN A 14 6.42 9.66 -0.36
N ALA A 15 6.65 9.77 0.94
CA ALA A 15 6.04 10.82 1.75
C ALA A 15 6.58 12.20 1.34
N PRO A 16 5.79 13.27 1.48
CA PRO A 16 4.44 13.30 2.04
C PRO A 16 3.30 13.09 1.04
N VAL A 17 3.60 12.81 -0.24
CA VAL A 17 2.58 12.61 -1.26
C VAL A 17 1.74 11.38 -0.93
N VAL A 18 2.41 10.30 -0.52
CA VAL A 18 1.77 9.07 -0.07
C VAL A 18 1.98 8.94 1.43
N LEU A 19 0.92 8.60 2.14
CA LEU A 19 0.94 8.32 3.59
C LEU A 19 0.64 6.84 3.84
N PRO A 20 1.04 6.31 5.00
CA PRO A 20 0.72 4.92 5.35
C PRO A 20 -0.78 4.64 5.22
N GLY A 21 -1.11 3.53 4.57
CA GLY A 21 -2.49 3.13 4.35
C GLY A 21 -3.15 3.71 3.11
N ASP A 22 -2.49 4.59 2.37
CA ASP A 22 -3.04 5.16 1.15
C ASP A 22 -3.12 4.11 0.03
N TYR A 23 -4.07 4.29 -0.86
CA TYR A 23 -4.21 3.46 -2.05
C TYR A 23 -4.64 4.35 -3.23
N TRP A 24 -4.22 3.93 -4.43
CA TRP A 24 -4.47 4.73 -5.63
C TRP A 24 -4.43 3.85 -6.87
N LYS A 25 -4.97 4.40 -7.95
CA LYS A 25 -4.87 3.82 -9.29
C LYS A 25 -4.03 4.78 -10.13
N ASP A 26 -3.04 4.26 -10.86
CA ASP A 26 -2.26 5.07 -11.77
C ASP A 26 -3.01 5.32 -13.09
N LYS A 27 -2.39 6.10 -13.97
CA LYS A 27 -3.01 6.43 -15.27
C LYS A 27 -3.15 5.23 -16.20
N ALA A 28 -2.40 4.15 -15.95
CA ALA A 28 -2.51 2.90 -16.70
C ALA A 28 -3.58 1.95 -16.14
N GLY A 29 -4.19 2.30 -15.02
CA GLY A 29 -5.23 1.49 -14.39
C GLY A 29 -4.72 0.46 -13.39
N HIS A 30 -3.47 0.53 -12.99
CA HIS A 30 -2.89 -0.37 -11.99
C HIS A 30 -3.14 0.17 -10.59
N TRP A 31 -3.52 -0.73 -9.67
CA TRP A 31 -3.75 -0.39 -8.27
C TRP A 31 -2.50 -0.60 -7.44
N TYR A 32 -2.23 0.37 -6.56
CA TYR A 32 -1.13 0.35 -5.62
C TYR A 32 -1.64 0.65 -4.21
N VAL A 33 -0.98 0.07 -3.23
CA VAL A 33 -1.32 0.28 -1.82
C VAL A 33 -0.05 0.50 -1.02
N ALA A 34 -0.14 1.37 -0.01
CA ALA A 34 0.93 1.61 0.95
C ALA A 34 0.56 0.92 2.26
N ALA A 35 1.47 0.11 2.80
CA ALA A 35 1.24 -0.55 4.08
C ALA A 35 0.97 0.47 5.18
N PRO A 36 0.10 0.15 6.17
CA PRO A 36 -0.20 1.06 7.28
C PRO A 36 0.90 1.03 8.35
N VAL A 37 2.14 1.26 7.93
CA VAL A 37 3.31 1.36 8.80
C VAL A 37 4.05 2.65 8.50
N PRO A 38 4.76 3.25 9.47
CA PRO A 38 5.43 4.53 9.25
C PRO A 38 6.51 4.43 8.17
N PRO A 39 6.77 5.52 7.43
CA PRO A 39 7.88 5.57 6.49
C PRO A 39 9.21 5.55 7.22
N ASP A 40 10.30 5.23 6.49
CA ASP A 40 11.64 5.37 7.03
C ASP A 40 12.06 6.85 7.08
N ASP A 41 13.30 7.11 7.53
CA ASP A 41 13.82 8.47 7.67
C ASP A 41 13.93 9.22 6.34
N ASP A 42 14.03 8.49 5.23
CA ASP A 42 14.07 9.07 3.88
C ASP A 42 12.70 9.16 3.22
N GLY A 43 11.64 8.81 3.94
CA GLY A 43 10.27 8.84 3.44
C GLY A 43 9.86 7.64 2.62
N PHE A 44 10.62 6.54 2.63
CA PHE A 44 10.25 5.31 1.95
C PHE A 44 9.11 4.60 2.65
N LEU A 45 8.17 4.11 1.85
CA LEU A 45 7.01 3.36 2.31
C LEU A 45 7.02 1.95 1.72
N LEU A 46 6.35 1.02 2.39
CA LEU A 46 6.11 -0.30 1.82
C LEU A 46 4.95 -0.19 0.83
N ILE A 47 5.27 -0.20 -0.45
CA ILE A 47 4.29 -0.08 -1.54
C ILE A 47 4.15 -1.44 -2.22
N ALA A 48 2.94 -1.82 -2.56
CA ALA A 48 2.67 -3.02 -3.36
C ALA A 48 1.82 -2.67 -4.57
N ASP A 49 2.22 -3.22 -5.72
CA ASP A 49 1.36 -3.30 -6.90
C ASP A 49 0.44 -4.49 -6.70
N VAL A 50 -0.85 -4.23 -6.53
CA VAL A 50 -1.83 -5.29 -6.26
C VAL A 50 -2.64 -5.65 -7.51
N SER A 51 -2.10 -5.38 -8.70
CA SER A 51 -2.80 -5.68 -9.95
C SER A 51 -3.02 -7.18 -10.16
N THR A 52 -2.22 -8.04 -9.53
CA THR A 52 -2.40 -9.49 -9.58
C THR A 52 -3.37 -10.01 -8.52
N TRP A 53 -3.77 -9.18 -7.57
CA TRP A 53 -4.85 -9.49 -6.62
C TRP A 53 -6.20 -9.19 -7.25
N THR A 54 -7.26 -9.69 -6.61
CA THR A 54 -8.61 -9.26 -6.97
C THR A 54 -8.90 -7.94 -6.27
N VAL A 55 -9.06 -6.87 -7.04
CA VAL A 55 -9.38 -5.55 -6.51
C VAL A 55 -10.83 -5.22 -6.88
N SER A 56 -11.66 -4.96 -5.88
CA SER A 56 -13.05 -4.53 -6.07
C SER A 56 -13.17 -3.07 -5.69
N GLU A 57 -13.57 -2.24 -6.62
CA GLU A 57 -13.83 -0.82 -6.39
C GLU A 57 -15.29 -0.62 -6.04
N HIS A 58 -15.56 0.08 -4.93
CA HIS A 58 -16.91 0.31 -4.42
C HIS A 58 -17.43 1.68 -4.84
N GLU A 59 -18.74 1.88 -4.74
CA GLU A 59 -19.39 3.12 -5.15
C GLU A 59 -18.91 4.36 -4.39
N ASP A 60 -18.48 4.16 -3.13
CA ASP A 60 -17.94 5.25 -2.31
C ASP A 60 -16.48 5.59 -2.59
N GLY A 61 -15.86 4.93 -3.58
CA GLY A 61 -14.47 5.14 -3.95
C GLY A 61 -13.47 4.30 -3.18
N THR A 62 -13.91 3.55 -2.16
CA THR A 62 -13.04 2.62 -1.44
C THR A 62 -12.80 1.35 -2.25
N ILE A 63 -11.78 0.58 -1.86
CA ILE A 63 -11.50 -0.71 -2.51
C ILE A 63 -11.41 -1.82 -1.48
N THR A 64 -11.62 -3.05 -1.98
CA THR A 64 -11.31 -4.28 -1.27
C THR A 64 -10.28 -5.04 -2.08
N VAL A 65 -9.22 -5.51 -1.44
CA VAL A 65 -8.16 -6.30 -2.06
C VAL A 65 -8.19 -7.71 -1.49
N SER A 66 -8.27 -8.70 -2.34
CA SER A 66 -8.35 -10.11 -1.94
C SER A 66 -7.35 -10.94 -2.76
N PRO A 67 -6.65 -11.88 -2.16
CA PRO A 67 -6.63 -12.24 -0.73
C PRO A 67 -5.85 -11.26 0.13
N SER A 68 -5.26 -11.73 1.23
CA SER A 68 -4.46 -10.90 2.12
C SER A 68 -3.21 -10.33 1.43
N ILE A 69 -2.71 -9.21 1.94
CA ILE A 69 -1.52 -8.54 1.43
C ILE A 69 -0.41 -8.76 2.45
N PHE A 70 0.77 -9.16 1.96
CA PHE A 70 1.93 -9.40 2.80
C PHE A 70 3.14 -8.63 2.28
N TRP A 71 3.78 -7.86 3.16
CA TRP A 71 5.08 -7.26 2.92
C TRP A 71 6.11 -7.94 3.80
N GLY A 72 7.14 -8.50 3.15
CA GLY A 72 8.26 -9.10 3.86
C GLY A 72 9.58 -8.48 3.44
N SER A 73 10.62 -8.64 4.26
CA SER A 73 11.93 -8.04 4.01
C SER A 73 12.58 -8.51 2.70
N SER A 74 12.27 -9.72 2.25
CA SER A 74 12.83 -10.30 1.03
C SER A 74 12.31 -9.70 -0.27
N GLY A 75 11.23 -8.91 -0.21
CA GLY A 75 10.59 -8.33 -1.38
C GLY A 75 11.09 -6.95 -1.79
N TYR A 76 12.11 -6.40 -1.11
CA TYR A 76 12.50 -5.00 -1.27
C TYR A 76 14.02 -4.85 -1.46
N PRO A 77 14.57 -5.28 -2.60
CA PRO A 77 16.02 -5.25 -2.80
C PRO A 77 16.62 -3.84 -2.83
N ASN A 78 15.80 -2.83 -3.14
CA ASN A 78 16.24 -1.44 -3.20
C ASN A 78 15.84 -0.61 -1.98
N SER A 79 15.23 -1.23 -0.97
CA SER A 79 14.82 -0.55 0.25
C SER A 79 15.87 -0.75 1.34
N PRO A 80 15.97 0.16 2.33
CA PRO A 80 16.81 -0.07 3.49
C PRO A 80 16.40 -1.36 4.19
N ARG A 81 17.25 -2.37 4.14
CA ARG A 81 16.93 -3.73 4.62
C ARG A 81 16.55 -3.74 6.12
N GLU A 82 17.27 -2.95 6.90
CA GLU A 82 16.99 -2.87 8.34
C GLU A 82 15.61 -2.32 8.63
N TRP A 83 15.21 -1.29 7.87
CA TRP A 83 13.87 -0.74 8.00
C TRP A 83 12.81 -1.74 7.55
N ALA A 84 12.99 -2.36 6.38
CA ALA A 84 12.04 -3.34 5.85
C ALA A 84 11.89 -4.54 6.78
N ALA A 85 12.97 -5.01 7.39
CA ALA A 85 12.93 -6.13 8.33
C ALA A 85 12.12 -5.79 9.60
N LYS A 86 12.10 -4.52 10.01
CA LYS A 86 11.35 -4.05 11.17
C LYS A 86 9.90 -3.73 10.87
N HIS A 87 9.55 -3.53 9.59
CA HIS A 87 8.25 -3.01 9.18
C HIS A 87 7.50 -3.99 8.28
N THR A 88 7.69 -5.29 8.49
CA THR A 88 6.87 -6.31 7.83
C THR A 88 5.41 -6.15 8.24
N TRP A 89 4.52 -6.45 7.33
CA TRP A 89 3.09 -6.32 7.61
C TRP A 89 2.31 -7.38 6.83
N HIS A 90 1.27 -7.93 7.45
CA HIS A 90 0.36 -8.88 6.82
C HIS A 90 -1.07 -8.58 7.28
N GLY A 91 -1.99 -8.53 6.34
CA GLY A 91 -3.40 -8.29 6.68
C GLY A 91 -4.26 -8.09 5.44
N TRP A 92 -5.35 -7.38 5.64
CA TRP A 92 -6.38 -7.18 4.62
C TRP A 92 -6.71 -5.71 4.44
N LEU A 93 -7.12 -5.36 3.21
CA LEU A 93 -7.75 -4.07 2.91
C LEU A 93 -9.18 -4.38 2.43
N GLU A 94 -10.16 -3.99 3.26
CA GLU A 94 -11.58 -4.25 3.01
C GLU A 94 -12.37 -2.96 3.13
N HIS A 95 -13.05 -2.54 2.05
CA HIS A 95 -13.79 -1.27 1.99
C HIS A 95 -12.95 -0.09 2.51
N GLY A 96 -11.69 -0.02 2.10
CA GLY A 96 -10.79 1.05 2.50
C GLY A 96 -10.29 0.98 3.94
N VAL A 97 -10.58 -0.08 4.68
CA VAL A 97 -10.14 -0.26 6.07
C VAL A 97 -9.07 -1.36 6.13
N TRP A 98 -7.95 -1.03 6.75
CA TRP A 98 -6.85 -1.96 6.96
C TRP A 98 -7.06 -2.77 8.24
N ARG A 99 -6.86 -4.08 8.15
CA ARG A 99 -6.95 -5.00 9.28
C ARG A 99 -5.73 -5.91 9.28
N GLU A 100 -4.95 -5.84 10.34
CA GLU A 100 -3.77 -6.68 10.50
C GLU A 100 -4.17 -8.12 10.87
N ALA A 101 -3.41 -9.07 10.30
CA ALA A 101 -3.63 -10.48 10.57
C ALA A 101 -3.25 -10.87 12.01
#